data_10e86ef83ed8d7bad08229f2478685cf
#
_entry.id   10e86ef83ed8d7bad08229f2478685cf
#
_cell.length_a   1.000
_cell.length_b   1.000
_cell.length_c   1.000
_cell.angle_alpha   90.00
_cell.angle_beta   90.00
_cell.angle_gamma   90.00
#
_symmetry.space_group_name_H-M   'P 1'
#
loop_
_entity.id
_entity.type
_entity.pdbx_description
1 polymer ?
#
loop_
_entity_poly.entity_id
_entity_poly.type
_entity_poly.pdbx_seq_one_letter_code
_entity_poly.pdbx_strand_id
1 'polypeptide(L)'
;FMATLATPFITRADFLDPNQVKVVMDTAQNALYFSRAGIPHDRDGHEIFDDDWVARAPAYRHLGLYGYRADFLRTYCSLPKGKLETVERLEQLRVLENGYDIKVALTDELSIGIDTLNDAALFEEHLNRI
;
A
#
# COMPACT_ATOMS: atom_id res chain seq x y z
N PHE A 1 -14.09 4.64 9.59
CA PHE A 1 -15.03 4.09 8.61
C PHE A 1 -14.42 2.92 7.85
N MET A 2 -13.18 3.05 7.45
CA MET A 2 -12.41 2.04 6.71
C MET A 2 -11.01 1.95 7.29
N ALA A 3 -10.45 0.75 7.32
CA ALA A 3 -9.08 0.51 7.75
C ALA A 3 -8.39 -0.47 6.80
N THR A 4 -7.08 -0.40 6.74
CA THR A 4 -6.23 -1.31 5.97
C THR A 4 -4.95 -1.62 6.71
N LEU A 5 -4.15 -2.53 6.18
CA LEU A 5 -2.86 -2.94 6.73
C LEU A 5 -1.71 -2.53 5.81
N ALA A 6 -0.59 -2.20 6.41
CA ALA A 6 0.65 -1.97 5.70
C ALA A 6 1.84 -2.50 6.50
N THR A 7 2.94 -2.75 5.81
CA THR A 7 4.20 -3.23 6.39
C THR A 7 5.38 -2.39 5.86
N PRO A 8 6.47 -2.24 6.61
CA PRO A 8 7.66 -1.59 6.09
C PRO A 8 8.19 -2.27 4.82
N PHE A 9 8.77 -1.49 3.91
CA PHE A 9 9.57 -2.02 2.82
C PHE A 9 10.92 -2.49 3.35
N ILE A 10 11.44 -3.57 2.78
CA ILE A 10 12.75 -4.14 3.14
C ILE A 10 13.78 -3.82 2.06
N THR A 11 13.39 -3.94 0.79
CA THR A 11 14.31 -3.80 -0.34
C THR A 11 13.94 -2.63 -1.26
N ARG A 12 14.96 -2.04 -1.87
CA ARG A 12 14.79 -1.05 -2.93
C ARG A 12 14.01 -1.61 -4.12
N ALA A 13 14.26 -2.87 -4.48
CA ALA A 13 13.58 -3.53 -5.60
C ALA A 13 12.06 -3.57 -5.38
N ASP A 14 11.61 -3.94 -4.19
CA ASP A 14 10.19 -3.98 -3.85
C ASP A 14 9.57 -2.57 -3.84
N PHE A 15 10.32 -1.58 -3.33
CA PHE A 15 9.85 -0.19 -3.31
C PHE A 15 9.66 0.38 -4.72
N LEU A 16 10.50 -0.01 -5.68
CA LEU A 16 10.41 0.43 -7.08
C LEU A 16 9.42 -0.38 -7.92
N ASP A 17 9.00 -1.54 -7.43
CA ASP A 17 8.03 -2.38 -8.14
C ASP A 17 6.65 -1.73 -8.14
N PRO A 18 6.07 -1.40 -9.30
CA PRO A 18 4.74 -0.80 -9.39
C PRO A 18 3.61 -1.73 -8.92
N ASN A 19 3.86 -3.04 -8.81
CA ASN A 19 2.90 -3.99 -8.24
C ASN A 19 2.87 -3.94 -6.71
N GLN A 20 3.93 -3.43 -6.08
CA GLN A 20 4.00 -3.19 -4.64
C GLN A 20 3.48 -1.77 -4.35
N VAL A 21 2.24 -1.65 -3.92
CA VAL A 21 1.61 -0.35 -3.67
C VAL A 21 2.19 0.31 -2.43
N LYS A 22 2.60 1.59 -2.56
CA LYS A 22 3.08 2.43 -1.47
C LYS A 22 1.91 3.15 -0.82
N VAL A 23 1.96 3.30 0.47
CA VAL A 23 1.08 4.19 1.23
C VAL A 23 1.93 5.12 2.09
N VAL A 24 1.59 6.38 2.08
CA VAL A 24 2.09 7.40 3.02
C VAL A 24 0.94 7.85 3.89
N MET A 25 1.23 8.17 5.16
CA MET A 25 0.20 8.48 6.14
C MET A 25 0.58 9.69 7.00
N ASP A 26 -0.43 10.28 7.61
CA ASP A 26 -0.24 11.32 8.60
C ASP A 26 0.20 10.77 9.97
N THR A 27 0.45 11.66 10.92
CA THR A 27 0.89 11.30 12.28
C THR A 27 -0.17 10.54 13.07
N ALA A 28 -1.43 10.59 12.65
CA ALA A 28 -2.54 9.83 13.24
C ALA A 28 -2.77 8.48 12.50
N GLN A 29 -1.87 8.11 11.60
CA GLN A 29 -1.97 6.89 10.78
C GLN A 29 -3.20 6.86 9.85
N ASN A 30 -3.64 8.01 9.36
CA ASN A 30 -4.59 8.07 8.26
C ASN A 30 -3.81 8.11 6.93
N ALA A 31 -4.25 7.36 5.94
CA ALA A 31 -3.63 7.38 4.63
C ALA A 31 -3.74 8.77 3.99
N LEU A 32 -2.61 9.32 3.55
CA LEU A 32 -2.57 10.54 2.75
C LEU A 32 -2.71 10.23 1.26
N TYR A 33 -2.04 9.18 0.79
CA TYR A 33 -2.12 8.73 -0.59
C TYR A 33 -1.61 7.30 -0.75
N PHE A 34 -2.13 6.62 -1.77
CA PHE A 34 -1.65 5.32 -2.26
C PHE A 34 -1.16 5.49 -3.68
N SER A 35 0.00 4.93 -4.01
CA SER A 35 0.55 5.01 -5.36
C SER A 35 1.35 3.76 -5.75
N ARG A 36 1.33 3.47 -7.03
CA ARG A 36 2.25 2.49 -7.62
C ARG A 36 3.65 3.06 -7.79
N ALA A 37 3.77 4.38 -7.92
CA ALA A 37 5.06 5.07 -7.95
C ALA A 37 5.78 5.03 -6.58
N GLY A 38 7.08 5.21 -6.59
CA GLY A 38 7.86 5.44 -5.37
C GLY A 38 7.50 6.79 -4.76
N ILE A 39 6.83 6.79 -3.63
CA ILE A 39 6.50 7.97 -2.82
C ILE A 39 6.92 7.72 -1.36
N PRO A 40 7.36 8.78 -0.61
CA PRO A 40 7.62 10.15 -1.03
C PRO A 40 8.87 10.27 -1.92
N HIS A 41 9.00 11.42 -2.61
CA HIS A 41 10.22 11.73 -3.35
C HIS A 41 11.25 12.34 -2.41
N ASP A 42 12.45 11.76 -2.37
CA ASP A 42 13.59 12.35 -1.66
C ASP A 42 14.19 13.47 -2.52
N ARG A 43 13.97 14.72 -2.11
CA ARG A 43 14.43 15.90 -2.85
C ARG A 43 15.94 16.00 -2.94
N ASP A 44 16.63 15.66 -1.86
CA ASP A 44 18.09 15.82 -1.78
C ASP A 44 18.82 14.70 -2.54
N GLY A 45 18.03 13.80 -3.12
CA GLY A 45 18.41 12.84 -4.14
C GLY A 45 19.75 12.19 -3.85
N HIS A 46 19.81 11.35 -2.86
CA HIS A 46 20.87 10.38 -2.88
C HIS A 46 20.68 9.60 -4.17
N GLU A 47 21.56 9.80 -5.14
CA GLU A 47 21.58 9.08 -6.42
C GLU A 47 21.47 7.56 -6.21
N ILE A 48 21.64 7.14 -4.99
CA ILE A 48 21.54 5.76 -4.52
C ILE A 48 20.68 5.74 -3.25
N PHE A 49 19.37 5.72 -3.39
CA PHE A 49 18.61 5.21 -2.25
C PHE A 49 18.73 3.68 -2.27
N ASP A 50 19.32 3.16 -1.24
CA ASP A 50 19.56 1.75 -0.98
C ASP A 50 18.46 1.15 -0.09
N ASP A 51 18.63 -0.11 0.29
CA ASP A 51 17.70 -0.80 1.17
C ASP A 51 17.63 -0.14 2.56
N ASP A 52 18.74 0.45 3.04
CA ASP A 52 18.77 1.17 4.33
C ASP A 52 17.91 2.43 4.30
N TRP A 53 17.93 3.17 3.18
CA TRP A 53 17.05 4.31 2.99
C TRP A 53 15.58 3.85 2.96
N VAL A 54 15.28 2.81 2.19
CA VAL A 54 13.92 2.26 2.06
C VAL A 54 13.35 1.80 3.38
N ALA A 55 14.14 1.13 4.21
CA ALA A 55 13.73 0.66 5.53
C ALA A 55 13.37 1.81 6.51
N ARG A 56 13.92 3.01 6.28
CA ARG A 56 13.68 4.21 7.11
C ARG A 56 12.70 5.20 6.48
N ALA A 57 12.37 5.03 5.21
CA ALA A 57 11.47 5.93 4.50
C ALA A 57 10.07 5.92 5.14
N PRO A 58 9.39 7.08 5.19
CA PRO A 58 8.03 7.17 5.71
C PRO A 58 7.00 6.67 4.69
N ALA A 59 7.29 5.54 4.07
CA ALA A 59 6.45 4.84 3.11
C ALA A 59 6.34 3.37 3.50
N TYR A 60 5.15 2.82 3.33
CA TYR A 60 4.85 1.45 3.72
C TYR A 60 4.24 0.69 2.54
N ARG A 61 4.46 -0.62 2.50
CA ARG A 61 3.83 -1.50 1.53
C ARG A 61 2.40 -1.79 1.96
N HIS A 62 1.46 -1.43 1.13
CA HIS A 62 0.04 -1.71 1.33
C HIS A 62 -0.25 -3.20 1.09
N LEU A 63 -0.98 -3.85 2.00
CA LEU A 63 -1.24 -5.29 1.94
C LEU A 63 -2.57 -5.66 1.27
N GLY A 64 -3.42 -4.68 0.95
CA GLY A 64 -4.69 -4.93 0.26
C GLY A 64 -5.76 -5.64 1.09
N LEU A 65 -5.60 -5.69 2.41
CA LEU A 65 -6.61 -6.17 3.35
C LEU A 65 -7.39 -5.00 3.92
N TYR A 66 -8.73 -5.10 3.94
CA TYR A 66 -9.59 -4.00 4.37
C TYR A 66 -10.59 -4.43 5.42
N GLY A 67 -10.79 -3.55 6.40
CA GLY A 67 -11.90 -3.59 7.33
C GLY A 67 -12.85 -2.43 7.09
N TYR A 68 -14.14 -2.69 7.12
CA TYR A 68 -15.18 -1.69 6.93
C TYR A 68 -16.19 -1.73 8.07
N ARG A 69 -16.66 -0.53 8.48
CA ARG A 69 -17.92 -0.47 9.19
C ARG A 69 -19.06 -0.78 8.21
N ALA A 70 -20.03 -1.56 8.64
CA ALA A 70 -21.12 -2.01 7.77
C ALA A 70 -21.92 -0.84 7.16
N ASP A 71 -22.10 0.24 7.91
CA ASP A 71 -22.74 1.47 7.42
C ASP A 71 -21.91 2.17 6.35
N PHE A 72 -20.57 2.21 6.53
CA PHE A 72 -19.67 2.80 5.56
C PHE A 72 -19.56 1.98 4.28
N LEU A 73 -19.64 0.67 4.34
CA LEU A 73 -19.57 -0.18 3.15
C LEU A 73 -20.70 0.17 2.15
N ARG A 74 -21.89 0.49 2.64
CA ARG A 74 -22.99 0.96 1.79
C ARG A 74 -22.66 2.31 1.14
N THR A 75 -22.07 3.23 1.90
CA THR A 75 -21.61 4.52 1.38
C THR A 75 -20.55 4.31 0.30
N TYR A 76 -19.53 3.50 0.57
CA TYR A 76 -18.47 3.19 -0.38
C TYR A 76 -19.01 2.66 -1.72
N CYS A 77 -19.94 1.73 -1.69
CA CYS A 77 -20.57 1.19 -2.91
C CYS A 77 -21.31 2.24 -3.74
N SER A 78 -21.74 3.33 -3.14
CA SER A 78 -22.42 4.45 -3.81
C SER A 78 -21.50 5.56 -4.29
N LEU A 79 -20.21 5.56 -3.88
CA LEU A 79 -19.26 6.61 -4.26
C LEU A 79 -18.93 6.55 -5.75
N PRO A 80 -18.87 7.71 -6.43
CA PRO A 80 -18.45 7.75 -7.82
C PRO A 80 -16.99 7.38 -7.96
N LYS A 81 -16.65 6.70 -9.04
CA LYS A 81 -15.27 6.39 -9.41
C LYS A 81 -14.50 7.67 -9.71
N GLY A 82 -13.35 7.84 -9.04
CA GLY A 82 -12.53 9.01 -9.17
C GLY A 82 -11.49 8.94 -10.30
N LYS A 83 -10.84 10.08 -10.55
CA LYS A 83 -9.77 10.19 -11.55
C LYS A 83 -8.49 9.51 -11.11
N LEU A 84 -8.10 9.67 -9.84
CA LEU A 84 -6.89 9.05 -9.26
C LEU A 84 -7.04 7.53 -9.23
N GLU A 85 -8.19 7.03 -8.78
CA GLU A 85 -8.52 5.61 -8.85
C GLU A 85 -8.35 5.04 -10.26
N THR A 86 -8.82 5.77 -11.25
CA THR A 86 -8.76 5.33 -12.66
C THR A 86 -7.34 5.28 -13.19
N VAL A 87 -6.51 6.28 -12.87
CA VAL A 87 -5.12 6.37 -13.34
C VAL A 87 -4.22 5.36 -12.66
N GLU A 88 -4.28 5.29 -11.33
CA GLU A 88 -3.46 4.37 -10.54
C GLU A 88 -3.99 2.93 -10.57
N ARG A 89 -5.27 2.74 -10.93
CA ARG A 89 -6.00 1.47 -10.79
C ARG A 89 -5.93 0.92 -9.37
N LEU A 90 -6.23 1.80 -8.41
CA LEU A 90 -6.27 1.53 -6.98
C LEU A 90 -7.64 1.97 -6.44
N GLU A 91 -8.50 1.00 -6.14
CA GLU A 91 -9.90 1.24 -5.75
C GLU A 91 -10.04 2.03 -4.45
N GLN A 92 -9.11 1.88 -3.53
CA GLN A 92 -9.11 2.61 -2.25
C GLN A 92 -8.96 4.12 -2.42
N LEU A 93 -8.41 4.60 -3.54
CA LEU A 93 -8.35 6.03 -3.82
C LEU A 93 -9.71 6.66 -3.98
N ARG A 94 -10.75 5.90 -4.35
CA ARG A 94 -12.15 6.39 -4.39
C ARG A 94 -12.57 6.96 -3.03
N VAL A 95 -12.17 6.31 -1.96
CA VAL A 95 -12.49 6.74 -0.59
C VAL A 95 -11.85 8.09 -0.30
N LEU A 96 -10.53 8.21 -0.56
CA LEU A 96 -9.79 9.46 -0.33
C LEU A 96 -10.28 10.59 -1.25
N GLU A 97 -10.54 10.30 -2.53
CA GLU A 97 -11.06 11.31 -3.49
C GLU A 97 -12.42 11.86 -3.08
N ASN A 98 -13.21 11.11 -2.32
CA ASN A 98 -14.52 11.54 -1.83
C ASN A 98 -14.47 12.10 -0.39
N GLY A 99 -13.28 12.36 0.13
CA GLY A 99 -13.09 13.06 1.41
C GLY A 99 -13.25 12.20 2.66
N TYR A 100 -13.16 10.89 2.54
CA TYR A 100 -13.18 9.96 3.67
C TYR A 100 -11.78 9.48 4.04
N ASP A 101 -11.58 9.17 5.31
CA ASP A 101 -10.31 8.69 5.83
C ASP A 101 -10.21 7.16 5.79
N ILE A 102 -8.99 6.68 5.54
CA ILE A 102 -8.61 5.28 5.68
C ILE A 102 -7.56 5.18 6.77
N LYS A 103 -7.86 4.47 7.83
CA LYS A 103 -6.88 4.18 8.89
C LYS A 103 -5.93 3.08 8.41
N VAL A 104 -4.63 3.29 8.64
CA VAL A 104 -3.58 2.31 8.28
C VAL A 104 -2.99 1.73 9.57
N ALA A 105 -3.16 0.44 9.79
CA ALA A 105 -2.47 -0.26 10.85
C ALA A 105 -1.17 -0.89 10.31
N LEU A 106 -0.09 -0.77 11.07
CA LEU A 106 1.20 -1.35 10.71
C LEU A 106 1.32 -2.77 11.28
N THR A 107 1.93 -3.65 10.50
CA THR A 107 2.26 -5.02 10.90
C THR A 107 3.65 -5.39 10.41
N ASP A 108 4.34 -6.23 11.15
CA ASP A 108 5.60 -6.84 10.74
C ASP A 108 5.39 -8.19 10.04
N GLU A 109 4.14 -8.64 9.92
CA GLU A 109 3.81 -9.88 9.22
C GLU A 109 4.10 -9.76 7.73
N LEU A 110 4.89 -10.71 7.22
CA LEU A 110 5.15 -10.82 5.79
C LEU A 110 3.95 -11.47 5.11
N SER A 111 3.25 -10.70 4.30
CA SER A 111 2.22 -11.22 3.41
C SER A 111 2.79 -11.37 2.01
N ILE A 112 2.69 -12.54 1.44
CA ILE A 112 3.05 -12.81 0.04
C ILE A 112 1.77 -12.71 -0.78
N GLY A 113 1.64 -11.63 -1.55
CA GLY A 113 0.58 -11.50 -2.56
C GLY A 113 0.89 -12.44 -3.72
N ILE A 114 -0.13 -13.13 -4.23
CA ILE A 114 0.00 -14.01 -5.39
C ILE A 114 -0.79 -13.40 -6.55
N ASP A 115 -0.11 -12.58 -7.34
CA ASP A 115 -0.69 -11.92 -8.51
C ASP A 115 -0.11 -12.47 -9.84
N THR A 116 1.04 -13.13 -9.76
CA THR A 116 1.75 -13.68 -10.92
C THR A 116 2.14 -15.15 -10.68
N LEU A 117 2.49 -15.86 -11.75
CA LEU A 117 3.02 -17.24 -11.66
C LEU A 117 4.32 -17.30 -10.86
N ASN A 118 5.13 -16.25 -10.92
CA ASN A 118 6.35 -16.15 -10.13
C ASN A 118 6.06 -16.02 -8.64
N ASP A 119 5.04 -15.25 -8.27
CA ASP A 119 4.61 -15.13 -6.87
C ASP A 119 4.10 -16.47 -6.33
N ALA A 120 3.38 -17.24 -7.15
CA ALA A 120 2.92 -18.57 -6.78
C ALA A 120 4.10 -19.51 -6.48
N ALA A 121 5.15 -19.50 -7.32
CA ALA A 121 6.35 -20.30 -7.11
C ALA A 121 7.09 -19.89 -5.80
N LEU A 122 7.23 -18.60 -5.55
CA LEU A 122 7.81 -18.07 -4.31
C LEU A 122 7.00 -18.47 -3.07
N PHE A 123 5.68 -18.47 -3.19
CA PHE A 123 4.80 -18.91 -2.11
C PHE A 123 4.92 -20.40 -1.83
N GLU A 124 5.03 -21.24 -2.86
CA GLU A 124 5.30 -22.67 -2.70
C GLU A 124 6.64 -22.94 -2.00
N GLU A 125 7.70 -22.20 -2.38
CA GLU A 125 8.98 -22.28 -1.68
C GLU A 125 8.85 -21.88 -0.21
N HIS A 126 8.06 -20.83 0.08
CA HIS A 126 7.82 -20.41 1.47
C HIS A 126 7.11 -21.50 2.28
N LEU A 127 6.07 -22.12 1.72
CA LEU A 127 5.34 -23.22 2.37
C LEU A 127 6.24 -24.43 2.66
N ASN A 128 7.17 -24.71 1.77
CA ASN A 128 8.10 -25.86 1.94
C ASN A 128 9.19 -25.61 3.01
N ARG A 129 9.33 -24.38 3.51
CA ARG A 129 10.27 -24.00 4.57
C ARG A 129 9.64 -23.96 5.96
N ILE A 130 8.33 -24.03 6.04
CA ILE A 130 7.56 -24.10 7.30
C ILE A 130 7.39 -25.57 7.69
#